data_df1eee0d3307c780264f08a08b7c2ef8
#
_entry.id   df1eee0d3307c780264f08a08b7c2ef8
#
_cell.length_a   1.000
_cell.length_b   1.000
_cell.length_c   1.000
_cell.angle_alpha   90.00
_cell.angle_beta   90.00
_cell.angle_gamma   90.00
#
_symmetry.space_group_name_H-M   'P 1'
#
loop_
_entity.id
_entity.type
_entity.pdbx_description
1 polymer ?
#
loop_
_entity_poly.entity_id
_entity_poly.type
_entity_poly.pdbx_seq_one_letter_code
_entity_poly.pdbx_strand_id
1 'polypeptide(L)'
;TIILTGNSVNSWGYQNTSGWKNDSTVYATSDYDSWTVNDIVGGYLDLDNLKLYFTKNGTLQNSGTGISVTAGTYVLGCSNYYGTSQVNYGNPPFTISSGNADDNGYGNFEYSPNITGDSVAKKFYSLNNKNLAEFGG
;
A
#
# COMPACT_ATOMS: atom_id res chain seq x y z
N THR A 1 -13.33 6.31 -7.26
CA THR A 1 -12.45 5.17 -7.61
C THR A 1 -11.03 5.68 -7.65
N ILE A 2 -10.19 5.17 -6.77
CA ILE A 2 -8.77 5.53 -6.74
C ILE A 2 -7.99 4.36 -7.30
N ILE A 3 -7.30 4.63 -8.40
CA ILE A 3 -6.36 3.70 -9.00
C ILE A 3 -4.97 4.16 -8.54
N LEU A 4 -4.15 3.27 -8.03
CA LEU A 4 -2.78 3.58 -7.56
C LEU A 4 -1.82 4.02 -8.67
N THR A 5 -2.34 4.56 -9.76
CA THR A 5 -1.53 5.02 -10.90
C THR A 5 -1.12 6.48 -10.82
N GLY A 6 -1.77 7.28 -9.97
CA GLY A 6 -1.48 8.71 -9.79
C GLY A 6 -1.70 9.57 -11.03
N ASN A 7 -2.43 9.10 -12.04
CA ASN A 7 -2.59 9.78 -13.33
C ASN A 7 -3.82 10.69 -13.44
N SER A 8 -4.67 10.72 -12.43
CA SER A 8 -5.87 11.55 -12.40
C SER A 8 -6.07 12.19 -11.04
N VAL A 9 -6.91 13.21 -11.00
CA VAL A 9 -7.34 13.86 -9.75
C VAL A 9 -7.88 12.80 -8.79
N ASN A 10 -7.49 12.88 -7.52
CA ASN A 10 -7.83 11.90 -6.49
C ASN A 10 -7.30 10.48 -6.77
N SER A 11 -6.17 10.35 -7.47
CA SER A 11 -5.43 9.10 -7.58
C SER A 11 -4.00 9.28 -7.09
N TRP A 12 -3.50 8.34 -6.30
CA TRP A 12 -2.15 8.36 -5.74
C TRP A 12 -1.44 7.06 -6.12
N GLY A 13 -0.17 7.13 -6.45
CA GLY A 13 0.59 5.95 -6.83
C GLY A 13 2.07 6.06 -6.51
N TYR A 14 2.68 4.95 -6.15
CA TYR A 14 4.12 4.81 -6.00
C TYR A 14 4.72 4.27 -7.30
N GLN A 15 5.65 5.02 -7.88
CA GLN A 15 6.27 4.71 -9.17
C GLN A 15 7.60 3.98 -9.02
N ASN A 16 7.95 3.14 -10.00
CA ASN A 16 9.21 2.40 -10.02
C ASN A 16 10.45 3.29 -10.20
N THR A 17 10.29 4.49 -10.72
CA THR A 17 11.39 5.45 -10.94
C THR A 17 11.66 6.35 -9.75
N SER A 18 11.20 5.95 -8.56
CA SER A 18 11.14 6.74 -7.33
C SER A 18 10.05 7.81 -7.31
N GLY A 19 9.64 8.18 -6.10
CA GLY A 19 8.59 9.17 -5.88
C GLY A 19 7.17 8.61 -5.94
N TRP A 20 6.27 9.41 -5.43
CA TRP A 20 4.84 9.16 -5.53
C TRP A 20 4.21 10.14 -6.52
N LYS A 21 3.03 9.81 -7.02
CA LYS A 21 2.34 10.57 -8.04
C LYS A 21 0.90 10.82 -7.66
N ASN A 22 0.45 12.04 -7.91
CA ASN A 22 -0.95 12.44 -7.83
C ASN A 22 -1.27 13.40 -8.98
N ASP A 23 -2.42 13.24 -9.60
CA ASP A 23 -2.88 14.09 -10.72
C ASP A 23 -1.79 14.31 -11.79
N SER A 24 -1.12 13.24 -12.19
CA SER A 24 0.00 13.24 -13.13
C SER A 24 1.26 13.99 -12.68
N THR A 25 1.26 14.57 -11.50
CA THR A 25 2.45 15.24 -10.93
C THR A 25 3.23 14.26 -10.06
N VAL A 26 4.55 14.20 -10.28
CA VAL A 26 5.47 13.39 -9.45
C VAL A 26 5.99 14.26 -8.30
N TYR A 27 5.91 13.72 -7.09
CA TYR A 27 6.32 14.39 -5.87
C TYR A 27 7.40 13.58 -5.13
N ALA A 28 8.22 14.28 -4.32
CA ALA A 28 9.11 13.71 -3.32
C ALA A 28 9.96 12.53 -3.85
N THR A 29 10.66 12.74 -4.94
CA THR A 29 11.46 11.68 -5.61
C THR A 29 12.65 11.21 -4.79
N SER A 30 13.18 12.03 -3.86
CA SER A 30 14.32 11.68 -3.03
C SER A 30 13.97 10.78 -1.82
N ASP A 31 12.69 10.74 -1.44
CA ASP A 31 12.24 10.09 -0.21
C ASP A 31 11.59 8.72 -0.48
N TYR A 32 11.60 8.31 -1.74
CA TYR A 32 11.09 7.03 -2.21
C TYR A 32 12.16 6.29 -3.01
N ASP A 33 12.43 5.07 -2.63
CA ASP A 33 13.35 4.21 -3.37
C ASP A 33 12.74 3.80 -4.71
N SER A 34 13.56 3.67 -5.74
CA SER A 34 13.14 2.98 -6.95
C SER A 34 12.91 1.49 -6.67
N TRP A 35 11.97 0.88 -7.39
CA TRP A 35 11.71 -0.55 -7.29
C TRP A 35 11.75 -1.23 -8.67
N THR A 36 12.03 -2.52 -8.67
CA THR A 36 12.26 -3.33 -9.86
C THR A 36 11.65 -4.73 -9.70
N VAL A 37 11.95 -5.63 -10.62
CA VAL A 37 11.50 -7.03 -10.58
C VAL A 37 11.92 -7.69 -9.26
N ASN A 38 10.98 -8.44 -8.68
CA ASN A 38 11.04 -9.11 -7.37
C ASN A 38 10.98 -8.20 -6.15
N ASP A 39 10.88 -6.89 -6.30
CA ASP A 39 10.55 -6.03 -5.16
C ASP A 39 9.07 -6.15 -4.80
N ILE A 40 8.79 -6.09 -3.50
CA ILE A 40 7.44 -6.10 -2.95
C ILE A 40 7.10 -4.70 -2.48
N VAL A 41 6.06 -4.12 -3.08
CA VAL A 41 5.53 -2.81 -2.71
C VAL A 41 4.26 -3.00 -1.90
N GLY A 42 4.22 -2.43 -0.70
CA GLY A 42 3.03 -2.38 0.15
C GLY A 42 2.36 -1.01 0.09
N GLY A 43 1.03 -1.01 0.10
CA GLY A 43 0.22 0.20 0.23
C GLY A 43 -0.69 0.10 1.46
N TYR A 44 -0.72 1.16 2.28
CA TYR A 44 -1.43 1.20 3.55
C TYR A 44 -2.28 2.47 3.62
N LEU A 45 -3.60 2.30 3.69
CA LEU A 45 -4.54 3.41 3.68
C LEU A 45 -5.19 3.58 5.06
N ASP A 46 -4.92 4.71 5.69
CA ASP A 46 -5.48 5.16 6.96
C ASP A 46 -6.60 6.18 6.65
N LEU A 47 -7.83 5.73 6.67
CA LEU A 47 -8.99 6.57 6.39
C LEU A 47 -9.41 7.44 7.57
N ASP A 48 -9.03 7.09 8.78
CA ASP A 48 -9.34 7.88 9.98
C ASP A 48 -8.52 9.19 10.00
N ASN A 49 -7.26 9.10 9.57
CA ASN A 49 -6.35 10.23 9.50
C ASN A 49 -6.12 10.76 8.08
N LEU A 50 -6.79 10.18 7.08
CA LEU A 50 -6.65 10.52 5.65
C LEU A 50 -5.19 10.49 5.20
N LYS A 51 -4.52 9.37 5.44
CA LYS A 51 -3.12 9.15 5.10
C LYS A 51 -2.92 7.86 4.28
N LEU A 52 -2.01 7.93 3.34
CA LEU A 52 -1.54 6.80 2.55
C LEU A 52 -0.04 6.62 2.76
N TYR A 53 0.37 5.40 3.04
CA TYR A 53 1.78 5.04 3.21
C TYR A 53 2.17 3.98 2.20
N PHE A 54 3.45 3.96 1.85
CA PHE A 54 4.03 2.93 1.02
C PHE A 54 5.24 2.29 1.68
N THR A 55 5.45 1.01 1.41
CA THR A 55 6.67 0.29 1.77
C THR A 55 7.32 -0.30 0.53
N LYS A 56 8.63 -0.48 0.59
CA LYS A 56 9.39 -1.29 -0.35
C LYS A 56 10.12 -2.36 0.45
N ASN A 57 9.89 -3.62 0.14
CA ASN A 57 10.47 -4.76 0.84
C ASN A 57 10.35 -4.64 2.38
N GLY A 58 9.18 -4.21 2.85
CA GLY A 58 8.89 -3.97 4.27
C GLY A 58 9.43 -2.65 4.83
N THR A 59 10.29 -1.93 4.12
CA THR A 59 10.82 -0.64 4.55
C THR A 59 9.86 0.48 4.22
N LEU A 60 9.42 1.22 5.23
CA LEU A 60 8.50 2.35 5.09
C LEU A 60 9.20 3.50 4.36
N GLN A 61 8.55 4.01 3.32
CA GLN A 61 9.08 5.08 2.49
C GLN A 61 8.75 6.46 3.06
N ASN A 62 9.38 7.52 2.50
CA ASN A 62 9.17 8.91 2.91
C ASN A 62 9.42 9.14 4.40
N SER A 63 10.45 8.46 4.96
CA SER A 63 10.78 8.50 6.40
C SER A 63 9.56 8.29 7.31
N GLY A 64 8.57 7.52 6.84
CA GLY A 64 7.34 7.26 7.58
C GLY A 64 6.28 8.34 7.52
N THR A 65 6.49 9.41 6.76
CA THR A 65 5.50 10.48 6.59
C THR A 65 4.42 10.06 5.60
N GLY A 66 3.17 10.05 6.05
CA GLY A 66 2.03 9.69 5.21
C GLY A 66 1.65 10.78 4.20
N ILE A 67 1.29 10.36 3.00
CA ILE A 67 0.73 11.23 1.97
C ILE A 67 -0.71 11.59 2.36
N SER A 68 -1.06 12.86 2.37
CA SER A 68 -2.45 13.28 2.60
C SER A 68 -3.34 12.87 1.43
N VAL A 69 -4.47 12.25 1.76
CA VAL A 69 -5.49 11.85 0.81
C VAL A 69 -6.83 12.51 1.15
N THR A 70 -7.78 12.51 0.23
CA THR A 70 -9.11 13.07 0.45
C THR A 70 -10.08 12.01 0.99
N ALA A 71 -11.12 12.40 1.72
CA ALA A 71 -12.17 11.47 2.10
C ALA A 71 -12.88 10.92 0.86
N GLY A 72 -13.19 9.63 0.85
CA GLY A 72 -13.86 9.00 -0.29
C GLY A 72 -13.76 7.48 -0.29
N THR A 73 -14.29 6.88 -1.35
CA THR A 73 -14.18 5.44 -1.63
C THR A 73 -12.93 5.18 -2.47
N TYR A 74 -12.12 4.23 -2.06
CA TYR A 74 -10.84 3.92 -2.67
C TYR A 74 -10.85 2.55 -3.35
N VAL A 75 -10.13 2.45 -4.47
CA VAL A 75 -9.84 1.19 -5.15
C VAL A 75 -8.33 1.05 -5.24
N LEU A 76 -7.82 -0.09 -4.79
CA LEU A 76 -6.43 -0.46 -4.95
C LEU A 76 -6.23 -1.09 -6.33
N GLY A 77 -5.15 -0.72 -6.99
CA GLY A 77 -4.79 -1.27 -8.30
C GLY A 77 -3.29 -1.20 -8.53
N CYS A 78 -2.81 -2.03 -9.43
CA CYS A 78 -1.45 -1.95 -9.95
C CYS A 78 -1.50 -1.80 -11.48
N SER A 79 -0.50 -1.14 -12.04
CA SER A 79 -0.35 -0.95 -13.48
C SER A 79 1.07 -1.28 -13.88
N ASN A 80 1.22 -2.14 -14.87
CA ASN A 80 2.50 -2.52 -15.45
C ASN A 80 2.60 -2.02 -16.89
N TYR A 81 3.76 -1.49 -17.26
CA TYR A 81 4.07 -1.21 -18.65
C TYR A 81 4.59 -2.46 -19.35
N TYR A 82 5.44 -3.23 -18.66
CA TYR A 82 5.92 -4.55 -19.08
C TYR A 82 5.93 -5.52 -17.89
N GLY A 83 5.74 -6.81 -18.14
CA GLY A 83 5.80 -7.86 -17.14
C GLY A 83 4.46 -8.15 -16.47
N THR A 84 4.51 -8.94 -15.40
CA THR A 84 3.37 -9.35 -14.57
C THR A 84 3.53 -8.85 -13.15
N SER A 85 2.43 -8.42 -12.53
CA SER A 85 2.35 -8.17 -11.10
C SER A 85 1.44 -9.20 -10.45
N GLN A 86 1.79 -9.59 -9.24
CA GLN A 86 0.94 -10.36 -8.35
C GLN A 86 0.46 -9.46 -7.24
N VAL A 87 -0.82 -9.52 -6.89
CA VAL A 87 -1.42 -8.68 -5.86
C VAL A 87 -1.88 -9.56 -4.70
N ASN A 88 -1.58 -9.12 -3.49
CA ASN A 88 -1.96 -9.80 -2.26
C ASN A 88 -2.83 -8.89 -1.39
N TYR A 89 -4.10 -9.24 -1.23
CA TYR A 89 -5.04 -8.58 -0.32
C TYR A 89 -5.26 -9.37 0.97
N GLY A 90 -4.39 -10.34 1.27
CA GLY A 90 -4.42 -11.16 2.47
C GLY A 90 -4.64 -12.65 2.22
N ASN A 91 -5.05 -13.06 1.02
CA ASN A 91 -5.17 -14.47 0.62
C ASN A 91 -4.56 -14.69 -0.76
N PRO A 92 -3.22 -14.66 -0.89
CA PRO A 92 -2.57 -14.73 -2.18
C PRO A 92 -2.67 -16.13 -2.79
N PRO A 93 -2.78 -16.23 -4.13
CA PRO A 93 -2.72 -17.51 -4.83
C PRO A 93 -1.29 -18.03 -5.04
N PHE A 94 -0.30 -17.36 -4.48
CA PHE A 94 1.13 -17.68 -4.56
C PHE A 94 1.73 -17.86 -3.17
N THR A 95 2.92 -18.45 -3.09
CA THR A 95 3.59 -18.77 -1.83
C THR A 95 4.11 -17.50 -1.15
N ILE A 96 3.82 -17.38 0.14
CA ILE A 96 4.41 -16.42 1.07
C ILE A 96 5.33 -17.18 2.00
N SER A 97 6.54 -16.67 2.22
CA SER A 97 7.53 -17.34 3.07
C SER A 97 7.47 -16.93 4.53
N SER A 98 7.12 -15.69 4.80
CA SER A 98 7.14 -15.13 6.17
C SER A 98 5.85 -15.33 6.94
N GLY A 99 4.69 -15.31 6.27
CA GLY A 99 3.41 -15.64 6.87
C GLY A 99 2.88 -14.61 7.87
N ASN A 100 3.13 -13.31 7.66
CA ASN A 100 2.64 -12.28 8.56
C ASN A 100 1.12 -12.08 8.42
N ALA A 101 0.43 -12.06 9.55
CA ALA A 101 -0.99 -11.73 9.63
C ALA A 101 -1.20 -10.31 10.19
N ASP A 102 -2.40 -9.78 10.03
CA ASP A 102 -2.84 -8.56 10.72
C ASP A 102 -3.19 -8.83 12.19
N ASP A 103 -3.57 -7.81 12.95
CA ASP A 103 -3.89 -7.93 14.38
C ASP A 103 -5.13 -8.80 14.67
N ASN A 104 -5.98 -9.03 13.68
CA ASN A 104 -7.10 -9.96 13.80
C ASN A 104 -6.68 -11.41 13.53
N GLY A 105 -5.41 -11.64 13.20
CA GLY A 105 -4.87 -12.95 12.83
C GLY A 105 -5.21 -13.38 11.41
N TYR A 106 -5.65 -12.43 10.57
CA TYR A 106 -6.01 -12.70 9.17
C TYR A 106 -4.98 -12.15 8.20
N GLY A 107 -5.00 -12.71 7.02
CA GLY A 107 -4.03 -12.38 6.00
C GLY A 107 -2.81 -13.30 6.01
N ASN A 108 -2.05 -13.22 4.92
CA ASN A 108 -0.79 -13.94 4.74
C ASN A 108 0.13 -13.07 3.89
N PHE A 109 1.00 -12.31 4.54
CA PHE A 109 1.86 -11.31 3.91
C PHE A 109 3.33 -11.64 4.11
N GLU A 110 4.17 -11.24 3.16
CA GLU A 110 5.63 -11.36 3.30
C GLU A 110 6.16 -10.38 4.36
N TYR A 111 5.59 -9.20 4.48
CA TYR A 111 5.94 -8.18 5.47
C TYR A 111 4.75 -7.82 6.34
N SER A 112 5.03 -7.41 7.58
CA SER A 112 3.98 -7.05 8.54
C SER A 112 3.05 -5.96 8.00
N PRO A 113 1.74 -6.12 8.16
CA PRO A 113 0.78 -5.05 7.89
C PRO A 113 0.80 -3.93 8.93
N ASN A 114 1.52 -4.09 10.04
CA ASN A 114 1.68 -3.05 11.04
C ASN A 114 2.93 -2.22 10.77
N ILE A 115 2.79 -0.91 10.73
CA ILE A 115 3.87 0.04 10.45
C ILE A 115 3.93 1.15 11.51
N THR A 116 5.03 1.90 11.53
CA THR A 116 5.12 3.14 12.32
C THR A 116 5.14 4.33 11.37
N GLY A 117 3.98 4.91 11.12
CA GLY A 117 3.83 6.07 10.24
C GLY A 117 3.49 7.34 11.02
N ASP A 118 4.01 8.50 10.58
CA ASP A 118 3.90 9.79 11.28
C ASP A 118 4.29 9.68 12.77
N SER A 119 5.33 8.89 13.05
CA SER A 119 5.86 8.58 14.40
C SER A 119 4.88 7.85 15.33
N VAL A 120 3.83 7.26 14.79
CA VAL A 120 2.82 6.50 15.53
C VAL A 120 2.72 5.08 14.99
N ALA A 121 2.70 4.09 15.89
CA ALA A 121 2.42 2.72 15.52
C ALA A 121 0.98 2.61 14.98
N LYS A 122 0.84 2.02 13.80
CA LYS A 122 -0.44 1.87 13.10
C LYS A 122 -0.68 0.41 12.75
N LYS A 123 -1.93 0.01 12.91
CA LYS A 123 -2.42 -1.32 12.59
C LYS A 123 -3.26 -1.23 11.33
N PHE A 124 -2.90 -2.04 10.34
CA PHE A 124 -3.67 -2.14 9.11
C PHE A 124 -4.23 -3.54 8.95
N TYR A 125 -5.45 -3.62 8.50
CA TYR A 125 -6.17 -4.86 8.32
C TYR A 125 -6.21 -5.25 6.86
N SER A 126 -6.06 -6.54 6.61
CA SER A 126 -6.12 -7.10 5.27
C SER A 126 -7.53 -6.95 4.67
N LEU A 127 -7.59 -6.66 3.37
CA LEU A 127 -8.84 -6.57 2.61
C LEU A 127 -9.38 -7.97 2.23
N ASN A 128 -9.34 -8.91 3.16
CA ASN A 128 -9.85 -10.25 2.91
C ASN A 128 -11.30 -10.41 3.39
N ASN A 129 -11.96 -11.45 2.87
CA ASN A 129 -13.37 -11.70 3.17
C ASN A 129 -13.63 -12.00 4.65
N LYS A 130 -12.65 -12.48 5.41
CA LYS A 130 -12.81 -12.77 6.83
C LYS A 130 -12.89 -11.49 7.64
N ASN A 131 -11.98 -10.54 7.43
CA ASN A 131 -12.06 -9.23 8.05
C ASN A 131 -13.37 -8.51 7.68
N LEU A 132 -13.75 -8.56 6.40
CA LEU A 132 -14.98 -7.92 5.93
C LEU A 132 -16.22 -8.55 6.58
N ALA A 133 -16.28 -9.86 6.73
CA ALA A 133 -17.41 -10.56 7.32
C ALA A 133 -17.53 -10.32 8.84
N GLU A 134 -16.41 -10.13 9.52
CA GLU A 134 -16.38 -10.01 10.98
C GLU A 134 -16.42 -8.57 11.48
N PHE A 135 -15.81 -7.63 10.73
CA PHE A 135 -15.63 -6.24 11.15
C PHE A 135 -16.14 -5.21 10.13
N GLY A 136 -16.63 -5.62 8.97
CA GLY A 136 -17.05 -4.77 7.87
C GLY A 136 -18.53 -4.35 7.91
N GLY A 137 -19.09 -4.21 9.12
CA GLY A 137 -20.48 -3.79 9.36
C GLY A 137 -20.75 -2.32 9.10
#